data_c73805832cb0feb7669ae91240f455e9
#
_entry.id   c73805832cb0feb7669ae91240f455e9
#
_cell.length_a   1.000
_cell.length_b   1.000
_cell.length_c   1.000
_cell.angle_alpha   90.00
_cell.angle_beta   90.00
_cell.angle_gamma   90.00
#
_symmetry.space_group_name_H-M   'P 1'
#
loop_
_entity.id
_entity.type
_entity.pdbx_description
1 polymer ?
#
loop_
_entity_poly.entity_id
_entity_poly.type
_entity_poly.pdbx_seq_one_letter_code
_entity_poly.pdbx_strand_id
1 'polypeptide(L)'
;MSEMNVEEQNLHYAPERAEQLLQNYRRVLERIRAAEQDHSAVRTEASAPVQLVTVTKFFPASDAAALLDGGVTLFGENRDQEASAKARELAAYCAQREVQPPHWAFIGQLQTNKAKSVVKYASSVHSVDRPSLADALAKAYANQLARFEAGEAPAPAAAEQGALTCLVQVSLAEVATAGHAAEGASELLELVERIENHEHLRCGGVMAVAPLGMDPDEAFEKLYGLASLVREQAPHATEISAGMSGDLEAAVRWGSTCVRVGSDIMGKRPAL
;
A
#
# COMPACT_ATOMS: atom_id res chain seq x y z
N MET A 1 -6.40 -28.58 29.54
CA MET A 1 -5.28 -28.37 28.61
C MET A 1 -5.73 -29.02 27.30
N SER A 2 -6.26 -28.22 26.43
CA SER A 2 -6.71 -28.66 25.10
C SER A 2 -5.62 -28.19 24.13
N GLU A 3 -4.89 -29.14 23.58
CA GLU A 3 -4.01 -28.94 22.44
C GLU A 3 -4.87 -28.47 21.28
N MET A 4 -4.79 -27.18 20.95
CA MET A 4 -5.30 -26.70 19.68
C MET A 4 -4.41 -27.31 18.59
N ASN A 5 -4.96 -28.30 17.89
CA ASN A 5 -4.43 -28.77 16.62
C ASN A 5 -4.30 -27.54 15.71
N VAL A 6 -3.06 -27.07 15.51
CA VAL A 6 -2.71 -26.22 14.40
C VAL A 6 -2.81 -27.13 13.18
N GLU A 7 -3.99 -27.19 12.56
CA GLU A 7 -4.11 -27.77 11.22
C GLU A 7 -3.06 -27.07 10.36
N GLU A 8 -2.14 -27.86 9.83
CA GLU A 8 -1.17 -27.42 8.81
C GLU A 8 -1.96 -26.81 7.66
N GLN A 9 -2.15 -25.49 7.68
CA GLN A 9 -2.70 -24.76 6.55
C GLN A 9 -1.60 -24.67 5.48
N ASN A 10 -1.41 -25.80 4.81
CA ASN A 10 -0.51 -25.88 3.68
C ASN A 10 -1.19 -25.13 2.53
N LEU A 11 -0.74 -23.89 2.25
CA LEU A 11 -1.27 -23.11 1.14
C LEU A 11 -0.82 -23.76 -0.18
N HIS A 12 -1.65 -24.67 -0.68
CA HIS A 12 -1.42 -25.34 -1.96
C HIS A 12 -1.93 -24.48 -3.13
N TYR A 13 -1.12 -24.34 -4.13
CA TYR A 13 -1.47 -23.73 -5.41
C TYR A 13 -1.02 -24.64 -6.56
N ALA A 14 -1.76 -24.60 -7.67
CA ALA A 14 -1.41 -25.34 -8.87
C ALA A 14 -0.17 -24.71 -9.53
N PRO A 15 0.81 -25.51 -9.99
CA PRO A 15 2.01 -24.99 -10.67
C PRO A 15 1.69 -24.08 -11.85
N GLU A 16 0.68 -24.44 -12.64
CA GLU A 16 0.22 -23.68 -13.81
C GLU A 16 -0.32 -22.30 -13.39
N ARG A 17 -0.99 -22.22 -12.22
CA ARG A 17 -1.47 -20.96 -11.66
C ARG A 17 -0.32 -20.08 -11.21
N ALA A 18 0.67 -20.66 -10.54
CA ALA A 18 1.90 -19.94 -10.13
C ALA A 18 2.65 -19.39 -11.35
N GLU A 19 2.85 -20.21 -12.38
CA GLU A 19 3.50 -19.79 -13.61
C GLU A 19 2.76 -18.62 -14.29
N GLN A 20 1.43 -18.72 -14.42
CA GLN A 20 0.59 -17.65 -14.96
C GLN A 20 0.74 -16.34 -14.16
N LEU A 21 0.66 -16.41 -12.84
CA LEU A 21 0.77 -15.22 -11.96
C LEU A 21 2.14 -14.57 -12.12
N LEU A 22 3.21 -15.34 -12.10
CA LEU A 22 4.58 -14.84 -12.24
C LEU A 22 4.86 -14.29 -13.65
N GLN A 23 4.30 -14.90 -14.69
CA GLN A 23 4.41 -14.37 -16.05
C GLN A 23 3.70 -13.01 -16.16
N ASN A 24 2.50 -12.89 -15.60
CA ASN A 24 1.76 -11.63 -15.56
C ASN A 24 2.52 -10.57 -14.76
N TYR A 25 3.05 -10.93 -13.59
CA TYR A 25 3.83 -10.04 -12.74
C TYR A 25 5.06 -9.48 -13.48
N ARG A 26 5.82 -10.35 -14.17
CA ARG A 26 6.98 -9.93 -14.97
C ARG A 26 6.59 -8.96 -16.09
N ARG A 27 5.45 -9.19 -16.76
CA ARG A 27 4.93 -8.31 -17.80
C ARG A 27 4.60 -6.92 -17.25
N VAL A 28 4.03 -6.85 -16.05
CA VAL A 28 3.79 -5.56 -15.38
C VAL A 28 5.09 -4.87 -15.01
N LEU A 29 6.11 -5.60 -14.52
CA LEU A 29 7.43 -5.02 -14.26
C LEU A 29 8.09 -4.48 -15.53
N GLU A 30 7.92 -5.14 -16.68
CA GLU A 30 8.42 -4.65 -17.98
C GLU A 30 7.74 -3.33 -18.38
N ARG A 31 6.41 -3.22 -18.17
CA ARG A 31 5.67 -1.97 -18.40
C ARG A 31 6.19 -0.83 -17.50
N ILE A 32 6.41 -1.12 -16.23
CA ILE A 32 6.96 -0.14 -15.28
C ILE A 32 8.34 0.33 -15.75
N ARG A 33 9.24 -0.60 -16.08
CA ARG A 33 10.59 -0.27 -16.56
C ARG A 33 10.57 0.56 -17.84
N ALA A 34 9.66 0.25 -18.77
CA ALA A 34 9.47 1.06 -19.97
C ALA A 34 8.97 2.47 -19.64
N ALA A 35 8.01 2.60 -18.72
CA ALA A 35 7.51 3.88 -18.27
C ALA A 35 8.56 4.71 -17.49
N GLU A 36 9.48 4.06 -16.79
CA GLU A 36 10.61 4.70 -16.10
C GLU A 36 11.59 5.40 -17.07
N GLN A 37 11.62 5.00 -18.34
CA GLN A 37 12.43 5.62 -19.38
C GLN A 37 11.71 6.79 -20.08
N ASP A 38 10.45 7.01 -19.79
CA ASP A 38 9.68 8.15 -20.33
C ASP A 38 9.91 9.41 -19.48
N HIS A 39 10.75 10.31 -19.97
CA HIS A 39 11.10 11.57 -19.34
C HIS A 39 10.30 12.77 -19.91
N SER A 40 9.14 12.50 -20.49
CA SER A 40 8.32 13.56 -21.11
C SER A 40 7.57 14.46 -20.11
N ALA A 41 7.58 14.12 -18.82
CA ALA A 41 7.03 14.94 -17.74
C ALA A 41 8.09 15.23 -16.66
N VAL A 42 7.83 14.85 -15.39
CA VAL A 42 8.69 15.21 -14.26
C VAL A 42 9.75 14.16 -13.92
N ARG A 43 9.62 12.95 -14.45
CA ARG A 43 10.57 11.86 -14.18
C ARG A 43 11.91 12.12 -14.87
N THR A 44 13.00 11.75 -14.20
CA THR A 44 14.38 11.88 -14.69
C THR A 44 15.15 10.60 -14.43
N GLU A 45 16.36 10.48 -15.01
CA GLU A 45 17.28 9.35 -14.74
C GLU A 45 17.66 9.22 -13.24
N ALA A 46 17.61 10.33 -12.50
CA ALA A 46 17.89 10.36 -11.06
C ALA A 46 16.70 9.94 -10.20
N SER A 47 15.51 9.72 -10.79
CA SER A 47 14.33 9.32 -10.05
C SER A 47 14.49 7.90 -9.50
N ALA A 48 14.03 7.68 -8.26
CA ALA A 48 14.05 6.35 -7.64
C ALA A 48 13.26 5.32 -8.45
N PRO A 49 13.64 4.03 -8.43
CA PRO A 49 12.87 2.96 -9.06
C PRO A 49 11.44 2.90 -8.50
N VAL A 50 10.50 2.57 -9.36
CA VAL A 50 9.09 2.46 -8.99
C VAL A 50 8.82 1.11 -8.32
N GLN A 51 8.21 1.15 -7.13
CA GLN A 51 7.75 -0.04 -6.43
C GLN A 51 6.43 -0.55 -7.01
N LEU A 52 6.27 -1.86 -7.06
CA LEU A 52 5.02 -2.51 -7.44
C LEU A 52 4.35 -3.12 -6.22
N VAL A 53 3.22 -2.55 -5.82
CA VAL A 53 2.29 -3.18 -4.87
C VAL A 53 1.42 -4.15 -5.65
N THR A 54 1.59 -5.45 -5.38
CA THR A 54 0.78 -6.50 -5.99
C THR A 54 -0.56 -6.61 -5.25
N VAL A 55 -1.65 -6.19 -5.87
CA VAL A 55 -2.97 -6.12 -5.24
C VAL A 55 -3.68 -7.47 -5.37
N THR A 56 -3.84 -8.17 -4.25
CA THR A 56 -4.38 -9.55 -4.19
C THR A 56 -5.83 -9.65 -3.69
N LYS A 57 -6.52 -8.50 -3.57
CA LYS A 57 -7.94 -8.48 -3.15
C LYS A 57 -8.80 -9.42 -3.99
N PHE A 58 -9.73 -10.13 -3.33
CA PHE A 58 -10.64 -11.14 -3.91
C PHE A 58 -9.99 -12.46 -4.31
N PHE A 59 -8.69 -12.62 -4.19
CA PHE A 59 -7.98 -13.85 -4.52
C PHE A 59 -7.52 -14.56 -3.24
N PRO A 60 -7.39 -15.90 -3.26
CA PRO A 60 -7.04 -16.67 -2.08
C PRO A 60 -5.58 -16.43 -1.64
N ALA A 61 -5.29 -16.77 -0.38
CA ALA A 61 -3.94 -16.71 0.16
C ALA A 61 -2.94 -17.60 -0.60
N SER A 62 -3.41 -18.68 -1.22
CA SER A 62 -2.59 -19.57 -2.07
C SER A 62 -2.02 -18.86 -3.30
N ASP A 63 -2.76 -17.92 -3.93
CA ASP A 63 -2.24 -17.11 -5.03
C ASP A 63 -1.14 -16.16 -4.55
N ALA A 64 -1.30 -15.57 -3.36
CA ALA A 64 -0.26 -14.73 -2.76
C ALA A 64 0.97 -15.57 -2.34
N ALA A 65 0.79 -16.80 -1.86
CA ALA A 65 1.89 -17.73 -1.58
C ALA A 65 2.68 -18.08 -2.84
N ALA A 66 1.98 -18.35 -3.96
CA ALA A 66 2.62 -18.61 -5.26
C ALA A 66 3.48 -17.43 -5.75
N LEU A 67 2.98 -16.21 -5.58
CA LEU A 67 3.71 -14.98 -5.90
C LEU A 67 4.90 -14.77 -4.96
N LEU A 68 4.74 -15.02 -3.66
CA LEU A 68 5.81 -14.92 -2.66
C LEU A 68 6.95 -15.89 -2.97
N ASP A 69 6.64 -17.14 -3.29
CA ASP A 69 7.65 -18.15 -3.69
C ASP A 69 8.37 -17.74 -4.98
N GLY A 70 7.72 -16.95 -5.83
CA GLY A 70 8.31 -16.32 -7.01
C GLY A 70 9.09 -15.02 -6.74
N GLY A 71 9.26 -14.62 -5.47
CA GLY A 71 10.04 -13.46 -5.05
C GLY A 71 9.25 -12.15 -4.91
N VAL A 72 7.91 -12.19 -4.95
CA VAL A 72 7.07 -11.00 -4.70
C VAL A 72 6.94 -10.78 -3.21
N THR A 73 7.40 -9.63 -2.72
CA THR A 73 7.48 -9.33 -1.28
C THR A 73 6.56 -8.19 -0.81
N LEU A 74 5.86 -7.50 -1.73
CA LEU A 74 4.99 -6.37 -1.40
C LEU A 74 3.58 -6.60 -1.95
N PHE A 75 2.63 -6.76 -1.05
CA PHE A 75 1.22 -7.00 -1.37
C PHE A 75 0.33 -5.85 -0.92
N GLY A 76 -0.80 -5.67 -1.62
CA GLY A 76 -1.81 -4.67 -1.31
C GLY A 76 -3.19 -5.27 -1.10
N GLU A 77 -3.88 -4.80 -0.06
CA GLU A 77 -5.23 -5.20 0.27
C GLU A 77 -6.14 -4.02 0.60
N ASN A 78 -7.44 -4.16 0.33
CA ASN A 78 -8.38 -3.07 0.52
C ASN A 78 -9.49 -3.34 1.55
N ARG A 79 -9.54 -4.52 2.14
CA ARG A 79 -10.52 -4.91 3.17
C ARG A 79 -9.81 -5.59 4.33
N ASP A 80 -9.92 -5.01 5.52
CA ASP A 80 -9.24 -5.51 6.72
C ASP A 80 -9.53 -6.99 7.01
N GLN A 81 -10.77 -7.41 6.85
CA GLN A 81 -11.19 -8.78 7.14
C GLN A 81 -10.46 -9.81 6.25
N GLU A 82 -10.33 -9.50 4.95
CA GLU A 82 -9.62 -10.32 3.98
C GLU A 82 -8.10 -10.24 4.21
N ALA A 83 -7.59 -9.03 4.38
CA ALA A 83 -6.17 -8.76 4.57
C ALA A 83 -5.61 -9.45 5.83
N SER A 84 -6.29 -9.30 6.97
CA SER A 84 -5.82 -9.86 8.24
C SER A 84 -5.80 -11.39 8.26
N ALA A 85 -6.77 -12.03 7.59
CA ALA A 85 -6.80 -13.48 7.43
C ALA A 85 -5.63 -13.94 6.55
N LYS A 86 -5.50 -13.34 5.37
CA LYS A 86 -4.46 -13.66 4.38
C LYS A 86 -3.05 -13.45 4.93
N ALA A 87 -2.82 -12.33 5.63
CA ALA A 87 -1.54 -12.03 6.24
C ALA A 87 -1.14 -13.06 7.30
N ARG A 88 -2.11 -13.51 8.11
CA ARG A 88 -1.89 -14.57 9.11
C ARG A 88 -1.56 -15.92 8.46
N GLU A 89 -2.29 -16.29 7.42
CA GLU A 89 -2.04 -17.53 6.68
C GLU A 89 -0.65 -17.52 6.02
N LEU A 90 -0.25 -16.40 5.39
CA LEU A 90 1.09 -16.26 4.80
C LEU A 90 2.18 -16.23 5.87
N ALA A 91 1.96 -15.59 7.02
CA ALA A 91 2.93 -15.60 8.10
C ALA A 91 3.20 -17.02 8.62
N ALA A 92 2.15 -17.83 8.79
CA ALA A 92 2.29 -19.25 9.17
C ALA A 92 3.03 -20.06 8.08
N TYR A 93 2.67 -19.82 6.80
CA TYR A 93 3.33 -20.44 5.64
C TYR A 93 4.83 -20.11 5.60
N CYS A 94 5.21 -18.86 5.85
CA CYS A 94 6.60 -18.40 5.88
C CYS A 94 7.36 -19.01 7.06
N ALA A 95 6.75 -19.06 8.25
CA ALA A 95 7.36 -19.63 9.44
C ALA A 95 7.73 -21.12 9.27
N GLN A 96 6.86 -21.91 8.59
CA GLN A 96 7.13 -23.30 8.28
C GLN A 96 8.30 -23.51 7.29
N ARG A 97 8.62 -22.48 6.49
CA ARG A 97 9.67 -22.51 5.46
C ARG A 97 10.94 -21.75 5.83
N GLU A 98 10.94 -21.13 7.00
CA GLU A 98 12.04 -20.28 7.50
C GLU A 98 12.36 -19.12 6.53
N VAL A 99 11.31 -18.56 5.87
CA VAL A 99 11.43 -17.39 4.99
C VAL A 99 10.75 -16.17 5.61
N GLN A 100 11.17 -15.00 5.19
CA GLN A 100 10.58 -13.74 5.67
C GLN A 100 9.15 -13.57 5.16
N PRO A 101 8.21 -13.13 6.01
CA PRO A 101 6.87 -12.78 5.58
C PRO A 101 6.88 -11.54 4.66
N PRO A 102 5.90 -11.42 3.76
CA PRO A 102 5.82 -10.26 2.88
C PRO A 102 5.38 -9.00 3.64
N HIS A 103 5.68 -7.85 3.06
CA HIS A 103 5.13 -6.57 3.49
C HIS A 103 3.71 -6.38 2.93
N TRP A 104 2.85 -5.77 3.75
CA TRP A 104 1.47 -5.47 3.37
C TRP A 104 1.23 -3.96 3.37
N ALA A 105 0.73 -3.45 2.24
CA ALA A 105 0.19 -2.11 2.13
C ALA A 105 -1.35 -2.18 2.25
N PHE A 106 -1.93 -1.47 3.20
CA PHE A 106 -3.37 -1.31 3.24
C PHE A 106 -3.75 -0.11 2.35
N ILE A 107 -4.52 -0.38 1.30
CA ILE A 107 -4.80 0.59 0.22
C ILE A 107 -6.29 0.91 0.05
N GLY A 108 -7.17 0.35 0.89
CA GLY A 108 -8.61 0.60 0.87
C GLY A 108 -9.05 1.62 1.91
N GLN A 109 -10.30 2.08 1.81
CA GLN A 109 -10.86 2.97 2.82
C GLN A 109 -10.87 2.30 4.20
N LEU A 110 -10.22 2.92 5.19
CA LEU A 110 -10.04 2.36 6.51
C LEU A 110 -10.99 3.00 7.52
N GLN A 111 -11.79 2.16 8.19
CA GLN A 111 -12.57 2.57 9.34
C GLN A 111 -11.68 2.65 10.59
N THR A 112 -11.87 3.65 11.44
CA THR A 112 -11.07 3.87 12.66
C THR A 112 -11.07 2.68 13.62
N ASN A 113 -12.21 1.96 13.74
CA ASN A 113 -12.33 0.76 14.59
C ASN A 113 -11.48 -0.43 14.08
N LYS A 114 -11.00 -0.39 12.82
CA LYS A 114 -10.13 -1.41 12.21
C LYS A 114 -8.64 -1.13 12.39
N ALA A 115 -8.25 0.05 12.88
CA ALA A 115 -6.86 0.41 13.11
C ALA A 115 -6.11 -0.64 13.96
N LYS A 116 -6.75 -1.18 15.01
CA LYS A 116 -6.17 -2.24 15.88
C LYS A 116 -5.86 -3.55 15.15
N SER A 117 -6.55 -3.83 14.06
CA SER A 117 -6.28 -5.00 13.21
C SER A 117 -5.16 -4.70 12.24
N VAL A 118 -5.23 -3.55 11.55
CA VAL A 118 -4.32 -3.17 10.48
C VAL A 118 -2.87 -3.07 10.95
N VAL A 119 -2.59 -2.48 12.11
CA VAL A 119 -1.22 -2.33 12.65
C VAL A 119 -0.50 -3.65 12.93
N LYS A 120 -1.24 -4.77 12.99
CA LYS A 120 -0.66 -6.10 13.24
C LYS A 120 -0.03 -6.72 11.99
N TYR A 121 -0.47 -6.31 10.79
CA TYR A 121 -0.02 -6.91 9.53
C TYR A 121 0.48 -5.90 8.50
N ALA A 122 -0.04 -4.65 8.49
CA ALA A 122 0.35 -3.66 7.50
C ALA A 122 1.60 -2.89 7.91
N SER A 123 2.57 -2.83 7.01
CA SER A 123 3.76 -1.98 7.14
C SER A 123 3.51 -0.55 6.66
N SER A 124 2.47 -0.35 5.83
CA SER A 124 2.03 0.96 5.38
C SER A 124 0.51 1.04 5.20
N VAL A 125 -0.04 2.25 5.38
CA VAL A 125 -1.46 2.58 5.12
C VAL A 125 -1.50 3.74 4.13
N HIS A 126 -1.99 3.48 2.92
CA HIS A 126 -2.01 4.47 1.82
C HIS A 126 -3.29 5.31 1.77
N SER A 127 -4.21 5.08 2.69
CA SER A 127 -5.57 5.63 2.65
C SER A 127 -5.91 6.47 3.87
N VAL A 128 -4.93 7.20 4.41
CA VAL A 128 -5.19 8.12 5.53
C VAL A 128 -5.80 9.39 4.96
N ASP A 129 -7.09 9.60 5.23
CA ASP A 129 -7.93 10.64 4.62
C ASP A 129 -8.46 11.66 5.65
N ARG A 130 -8.19 11.48 6.95
CA ARG A 130 -8.71 12.33 8.02
C ARG A 130 -7.91 12.22 9.32
N PRO A 131 -7.88 13.28 10.15
CA PRO A 131 -7.15 13.31 11.43
C PRO A 131 -7.55 12.19 12.39
N SER A 132 -8.85 11.89 12.49
CA SER A 132 -9.35 10.84 13.40
C SER A 132 -8.84 9.43 13.05
N LEU A 133 -8.49 9.18 11.79
CA LEU A 133 -7.88 7.92 11.37
C LEU A 133 -6.39 7.89 11.76
N ALA A 134 -5.66 8.97 11.58
CA ALA A 134 -4.27 9.09 12.03
C ALA A 134 -4.17 8.84 13.54
N ASP A 135 -5.02 9.49 14.34
CA ASP A 135 -5.09 9.29 15.80
C ASP A 135 -5.39 7.84 16.19
N ALA A 136 -6.33 7.21 15.47
CA ALA A 136 -6.69 5.82 15.73
C ALA A 136 -5.53 4.86 15.40
N LEU A 137 -4.80 5.10 14.31
CA LEU A 137 -3.62 4.32 13.93
C LEU A 137 -2.49 4.50 14.94
N ALA A 138 -2.17 5.72 15.35
CA ALA A 138 -1.16 6.02 16.36
C ALA A 138 -1.45 5.32 17.68
N LYS A 139 -2.68 5.46 18.18
CA LYS A 139 -3.11 4.78 19.41
C LYS A 139 -3.06 3.26 19.29
N ALA A 140 -3.48 2.72 18.15
CA ALA A 140 -3.47 1.28 17.92
C ALA A 140 -2.04 0.73 17.86
N TYR A 141 -1.14 1.45 17.20
CA TYR A 141 0.27 1.07 17.10
C TYR A 141 0.95 1.08 18.47
N ALA A 142 0.82 2.17 19.23
CA ALA A 142 1.38 2.28 20.59
C ALA A 142 0.88 1.16 21.50
N ASN A 143 -0.42 0.83 21.46
CA ASN A 143 -0.99 -0.26 22.23
C ASN A 143 -0.45 -1.64 21.80
N GLN A 144 -0.25 -1.86 20.51
CA GLN A 144 0.32 -3.13 20.01
C GLN A 144 1.78 -3.26 20.41
N LEU A 145 2.55 -2.17 20.35
CA LEU A 145 3.96 -2.12 20.77
C LEU A 145 4.10 -2.40 22.27
N ALA A 146 3.31 -1.76 23.11
CA ALA A 146 3.31 -1.98 24.56
C ALA A 146 2.98 -3.45 24.91
N ARG A 147 2.03 -4.07 24.22
CA ARG A 147 1.71 -5.49 24.39
C ARG A 147 2.82 -6.43 23.93
N PHE A 148 3.54 -6.06 22.87
CA PHE A 148 4.71 -6.79 22.41
C PHE A 148 5.84 -6.72 23.45
N GLU A 149 6.13 -5.54 23.98
CA GLU A 149 7.14 -5.33 25.03
C GLU A 149 6.80 -6.08 26.33
N ALA A 150 5.51 -6.24 26.63
CA ALA A 150 5.03 -7.06 27.74
C ALA A 150 5.06 -8.58 27.44
N GLY A 151 5.42 -9.00 26.23
CA GLY A 151 5.41 -10.42 25.83
C GLY A 151 4.01 -11.01 25.58
N GLU A 152 2.98 -10.15 25.43
CA GLU A 152 1.58 -10.57 25.30
C GLU A 152 1.10 -10.67 23.84
N ALA A 153 1.85 -10.12 22.89
CA ALA A 153 1.46 -10.06 21.49
C ALA A 153 2.69 -10.01 20.55
N PRO A 154 2.54 -10.37 19.28
CA PRO A 154 3.60 -10.12 18.30
C PRO A 154 3.85 -8.62 18.10
N ALA A 155 5.04 -8.28 17.61
CA ALA A 155 5.39 -6.91 17.24
C ALA A 155 4.40 -6.32 16.20
N PRO A 156 4.19 -4.99 16.19
CA PRO A 156 3.55 -4.35 15.05
C PRO A 156 4.30 -4.67 13.75
N ALA A 157 3.59 -4.80 12.63
CA ALA A 157 4.22 -5.16 11.36
C ALA A 157 5.28 -4.14 10.88
N ALA A 158 5.14 -2.88 11.27
CA ALA A 158 6.09 -1.82 10.95
C ALA A 158 7.17 -1.60 12.04
N ALA A 159 7.32 -2.50 13.02
CA ALA A 159 8.24 -2.32 14.15
C ALA A 159 9.70 -2.18 13.69
N GLU A 160 10.13 -2.95 12.69
CA GLU A 160 11.49 -2.88 12.14
C GLU A 160 11.76 -1.55 11.42
N GLN A 161 10.72 -0.86 10.94
CA GLN A 161 10.80 0.45 10.31
C GLN A 161 10.78 1.60 11.34
N GLY A 162 10.52 1.29 12.60
CA GLY A 162 10.40 2.23 13.72
C GLY A 162 9.05 2.96 13.79
N ALA A 163 8.31 3.06 12.69
CA ALA A 163 7.00 3.72 12.62
C ALA A 163 6.15 3.15 11.49
N LEU A 164 4.82 3.28 11.61
CA LEU A 164 3.89 2.95 10.54
C LEU A 164 3.92 4.03 9.46
N THR A 165 4.27 3.66 8.24
CA THR A 165 4.22 4.58 7.11
C THR A 165 2.78 4.88 6.71
N CYS A 166 2.40 6.15 6.71
CA CYS A 166 1.09 6.65 6.35
C CYS A 166 1.18 7.55 5.12
N LEU A 167 0.43 7.23 4.05
CA LEU A 167 0.27 8.14 2.93
C LEU A 167 -1.08 8.83 3.03
N VAL A 168 -1.10 10.14 2.79
CA VAL A 168 -2.35 10.89 2.78
C VAL A 168 -3.08 10.66 1.47
N GLN A 169 -4.32 10.18 1.57
CA GLN A 169 -5.18 10.00 0.41
C GLN A 169 -5.77 11.33 -0.04
N VAL A 170 -5.54 11.67 -1.31
CA VAL A 170 -6.03 12.90 -1.94
C VAL A 170 -7.17 12.58 -2.89
N SER A 171 -8.27 13.36 -2.81
CA SER A 171 -9.36 13.32 -3.76
C SER A 171 -9.10 14.28 -4.93
N LEU A 172 -8.61 13.77 -6.05
CA LEU A 172 -8.31 14.59 -7.24
C LEU A 172 -9.56 15.16 -7.90
N ALA A 173 -10.74 14.57 -7.69
CA ALA A 173 -12.00 15.10 -8.18
C ALA A 173 -12.42 16.39 -7.47
N GLU A 174 -12.17 16.50 -6.17
CA GLU A 174 -12.49 17.66 -5.35
C GLU A 174 -11.50 18.81 -5.61
N VAL A 175 -10.22 18.51 -5.76
CA VAL A 175 -9.18 19.48 -6.10
C VAL A 175 -9.38 20.06 -7.51
N ALA A 176 -10.05 19.34 -8.41
CA ALA A 176 -10.31 19.80 -9.78
C ALA A 176 -11.38 20.90 -9.88
N THR A 177 -12.20 21.10 -8.85
CA THR A 177 -13.21 22.18 -8.83
C THR A 177 -12.55 23.51 -8.49
N ALA A 178 -12.57 24.43 -9.44
CA ALA A 178 -11.97 25.76 -9.30
C ALA A 178 -12.48 26.48 -8.04
N GLY A 179 -11.58 26.87 -7.15
CA GLY A 179 -11.86 27.56 -5.90
C GLY A 179 -11.53 26.77 -4.63
N HIS A 180 -11.44 25.45 -4.67
CA HIS A 180 -11.14 24.60 -3.50
C HIS A 180 -9.69 24.08 -3.47
N ALA A 181 -8.86 24.40 -4.46
CA ALA A 181 -7.48 23.93 -4.52
C ALA A 181 -6.63 24.39 -3.31
N ALA A 182 -6.83 25.63 -2.86
CA ALA A 182 -6.11 26.16 -1.70
C ALA A 182 -6.60 25.56 -0.37
N GLU A 183 -7.92 25.33 -0.23
CA GLU A 183 -8.52 24.68 0.95
C GLU A 183 -8.09 23.21 1.04
N GLY A 184 -8.18 22.48 -0.09
CA GLY A 184 -7.73 21.10 -0.14
C GLY A 184 -6.23 20.93 0.13
N ALA A 185 -5.38 21.89 -0.26
CA ALA A 185 -3.97 21.91 0.08
C ALA A 185 -3.76 22.18 1.60
N SER A 186 -4.55 23.07 2.21
CA SER A 186 -4.47 23.32 3.66
C SER A 186 -4.82 22.07 4.47
N GLU A 187 -5.94 21.43 4.14
CA GLU A 187 -6.38 20.19 4.81
C GLU A 187 -5.36 19.06 4.64
N LEU A 188 -4.75 18.94 3.46
CA LEU A 188 -3.67 17.99 3.20
C LEU A 188 -2.48 18.24 4.14
N LEU A 189 -2.00 19.48 4.22
CA LEU A 189 -0.84 19.84 5.04
C LEU A 189 -1.12 19.72 6.54
N GLU A 190 -2.33 20.05 7.00
CA GLU A 190 -2.77 19.82 8.38
C GLU A 190 -2.76 18.32 8.74
N LEU A 191 -3.18 17.46 7.80
CA LEU A 191 -3.14 16.01 8.01
C LEU A 191 -1.72 15.46 8.02
N VAL A 192 -0.83 15.99 7.17
CA VAL A 192 0.61 15.67 7.21
C VAL A 192 1.20 16.02 8.57
N GLU A 193 0.96 17.25 9.06
CA GLU A 193 1.41 17.70 10.37
C GLU A 193 0.85 16.80 11.50
N ARG A 194 -0.41 16.42 11.39
CA ARG A 194 -1.04 15.52 12.37
C ARG A 194 -0.37 14.16 12.41
N ILE A 195 -0.01 13.58 11.27
CA ILE A 195 0.71 12.30 11.19
C ILE A 195 2.10 12.43 11.82
N GLU A 196 2.84 13.48 11.45
CA GLU A 196 4.22 13.72 11.93
C GLU A 196 4.29 14.02 13.43
N ASN A 197 3.23 14.57 14.02
CA ASN A 197 3.15 14.82 15.46
C ASN A 197 2.93 13.54 16.30
N HIS A 198 2.72 12.38 15.66
CA HIS A 198 2.61 11.10 16.35
C HIS A 198 3.93 10.32 16.30
N GLU A 199 4.47 9.97 17.47
CA GLU A 199 5.75 9.25 17.64
C GLU A 199 5.88 7.98 16.78
N HIS A 200 4.78 7.26 16.58
CA HIS A 200 4.79 5.95 15.90
C HIS A 200 4.21 5.98 14.49
N LEU A 201 3.95 7.15 13.95
CA LEU A 201 3.57 7.35 12.57
C LEU A 201 4.64 8.14 11.82
N ARG A 202 4.69 7.93 10.52
CA ARG A 202 5.53 8.68 9.59
C ARG A 202 4.76 8.97 8.32
N CYS A 203 4.72 10.21 7.90
CA CYS A 203 4.18 10.55 6.59
C CYS A 203 5.15 10.07 5.50
N GLY A 204 4.72 9.08 4.70
CA GLY A 204 5.48 8.61 3.54
C GLY A 204 5.30 9.51 2.31
N GLY A 205 4.18 10.22 2.23
CA GLY A 205 3.82 11.04 1.08
C GLY A 205 2.32 11.01 0.80
N VAL A 206 1.93 10.93 -0.46
CA VAL A 206 0.53 11.01 -0.90
C VAL A 206 0.09 9.78 -1.68
N MET A 207 -1.22 9.53 -1.67
CA MET A 207 -1.85 8.52 -2.52
C MET A 207 -3.06 9.11 -3.22
N ALA A 208 -3.27 8.76 -4.49
CA ALA A 208 -4.51 9.07 -5.20
C ALA A 208 -4.89 7.99 -6.23
N VAL A 209 -6.14 8.07 -6.64
CA VAL A 209 -6.69 7.34 -7.78
C VAL A 209 -7.18 8.39 -8.78
N ALA A 210 -6.84 8.24 -10.05
CA ALA A 210 -7.33 9.12 -11.10
C ALA A 210 -8.87 9.00 -11.19
N PRO A 211 -9.62 10.12 -11.18
CA PRO A 211 -11.06 10.09 -11.31
C PRO A 211 -11.48 9.51 -12.66
N LEU A 212 -12.59 8.77 -12.68
CA LEU A 212 -13.15 8.24 -13.91
C LEU A 212 -13.51 9.39 -14.87
N GLY A 213 -13.04 9.31 -16.11
CA GLY A 213 -13.31 10.31 -17.16
C GLY A 213 -12.37 11.52 -17.14
N MET A 214 -11.46 11.63 -16.16
CA MET A 214 -10.37 12.60 -16.21
C MET A 214 -9.20 12.03 -17.00
N ASP A 215 -8.47 12.85 -17.72
CA ASP A 215 -7.22 12.46 -18.36
C ASP A 215 -6.21 12.08 -17.28
N PRO A 216 -5.58 10.89 -17.36
CA PRO A 216 -4.61 10.45 -16.34
C PRO A 216 -3.41 11.40 -16.20
N ASP A 217 -2.93 11.99 -17.28
CA ASP A 217 -1.83 12.97 -17.23
C ASP A 217 -2.24 14.21 -16.44
N GLU A 218 -3.44 14.75 -16.69
CA GLU A 218 -3.97 15.89 -15.92
C GLU A 218 -4.14 15.55 -14.43
N ALA A 219 -4.65 14.34 -14.14
CA ALA A 219 -4.83 13.89 -12.77
C ALA A 219 -3.51 13.78 -12.01
N PHE A 220 -2.50 13.16 -12.63
CA PHE A 220 -1.22 12.90 -11.97
C PHE A 220 -0.28 14.12 -11.96
N GLU A 221 -0.41 15.06 -12.89
CA GLU A 221 0.22 16.38 -12.79
C GLU A 221 -0.24 17.12 -11.52
N LYS A 222 -1.55 17.15 -11.26
CA LYS A 222 -2.11 17.74 -10.04
C LYS A 222 -1.58 17.03 -8.77
N LEU A 223 -1.54 15.69 -8.78
CA LEU A 223 -1.02 14.93 -7.67
C LEU A 223 0.45 15.24 -7.40
N TYR A 224 1.26 15.36 -8.45
CA TYR A 224 2.67 15.74 -8.32
C TYR A 224 2.86 17.12 -7.68
N GLY A 225 2.01 18.09 -8.06
CA GLY A 225 1.99 19.42 -7.43
C GLY A 225 1.70 19.35 -5.93
N LEU A 226 0.69 18.58 -5.53
CA LEU A 226 0.35 18.35 -4.11
C LEU A 226 1.46 17.61 -3.35
N ALA A 227 2.06 16.59 -3.97
CA ALA A 227 3.21 15.88 -3.40
C ALA A 227 4.41 16.82 -3.17
N SER A 228 4.59 17.83 -4.03
CA SER A 228 5.64 18.83 -3.88
C SER A 228 5.41 19.71 -2.65
N LEU A 229 4.17 20.14 -2.39
CA LEU A 229 3.81 20.87 -1.17
C LEU A 229 4.06 20.03 0.09
N VAL A 230 3.72 18.75 0.04
CA VAL A 230 3.99 17.83 1.17
C VAL A 230 5.49 17.72 1.44
N ARG A 231 6.32 17.61 0.39
CA ARG A 231 7.79 17.57 0.53
C ARG A 231 8.41 18.85 1.07
N GLU A 232 7.81 20.00 0.81
CA GLU A 232 8.24 21.26 1.42
C GLU A 232 8.05 21.24 2.95
N GLN A 233 6.97 20.64 3.44
CA GLN A 233 6.68 20.54 4.87
C GLN A 233 7.40 19.35 5.53
N ALA A 234 7.43 18.19 4.87
CA ALA A 234 8.04 16.94 5.32
C ALA A 234 9.00 16.41 4.24
N PRO A 235 10.28 16.81 4.20
CA PRO A 235 11.21 16.50 3.11
C PRO A 235 11.44 15.00 2.85
N HIS A 236 11.21 14.16 3.84
CA HIS A 236 11.30 12.71 3.74
C HIS A 236 10.03 12.05 3.15
N ALA A 237 8.92 12.78 3.04
CA ALA A 237 7.64 12.28 2.51
C ALA A 237 7.66 12.29 0.98
N THR A 238 8.45 11.41 0.39
CA THR A 238 8.75 11.39 -1.05
C THR A 238 7.88 10.41 -1.85
N GLU A 239 7.07 9.60 -1.18
CA GLU A 239 6.27 8.58 -1.86
C GLU A 239 5.06 9.20 -2.56
N ILE A 240 4.85 8.80 -3.81
CA ILE A 240 3.63 9.06 -4.58
C ILE A 240 3.06 7.70 -4.97
N SER A 241 2.02 7.26 -4.26
CA SER A 241 1.32 6.03 -4.57
C SER A 241 0.18 6.33 -5.54
N ALA A 242 0.43 6.09 -6.82
CA ALA A 242 -0.53 6.36 -7.90
C ALA A 242 -0.27 5.41 -9.09
N GLY A 243 -1.30 5.19 -9.89
CA GLY A 243 -1.23 4.30 -11.04
C GLY A 243 -1.69 2.88 -10.74
N MET A 244 -2.53 2.38 -11.62
CA MET A 244 -3.10 1.04 -11.63
C MET A 244 -2.96 0.43 -13.03
N SER A 245 -3.58 -0.71 -13.30
CA SER A 245 -3.49 -1.43 -14.59
C SER A 245 -3.74 -0.56 -15.83
N GLY A 246 -4.64 0.41 -15.74
CA GLY A 246 -5.05 1.22 -16.90
C GLY A 246 -4.32 2.56 -17.07
N ASP A 247 -3.55 3.01 -16.08
CA ASP A 247 -2.99 4.37 -16.04
C ASP A 247 -1.57 4.45 -15.44
N LEU A 248 -0.91 3.29 -15.23
CA LEU A 248 0.40 3.23 -14.57
C LEU A 248 1.48 4.01 -15.34
N GLU A 249 1.47 4.00 -16.67
CA GLU A 249 2.46 4.70 -17.50
C GLU A 249 2.40 6.22 -17.27
N ALA A 250 1.17 6.79 -17.26
CA ALA A 250 0.97 8.20 -16.96
C ALA A 250 1.41 8.52 -15.51
N ALA A 251 1.02 7.68 -14.54
CA ALA A 251 1.42 7.88 -13.16
C ALA A 251 2.94 7.88 -12.97
N VAL A 252 3.65 6.93 -13.60
CA VAL A 252 5.11 6.82 -13.52
C VAL A 252 5.77 8.06 -14.15
N ARG A 253 5.34 8.50 -15.32
CA ARG A 253 5.81 9.70 -15.99
C ARG A 253 5.65 10.96 -15.13
N TRP A 254 4.55 11.05 -14.37
CA TRP A 254 4.27 12.13 -13.44
C TRP A 254 4.81 11.88 -12.02
N GLY A 255 5.85 11.05 -11.89
CA GLY A 255 6.63 10.93 -10.66
C GLY A 255 6.10 9.94 -9.63
N SER A 256 5.15 9.06 -9.99
CA SER A 256 4.77 7.97 -9.09
C SER A 256 5.98 7.13 -8.71
N THR A 257 6.12 6.88 -7.41
CA THR A 257 7.16 6.02 -6.83
C THR A 257 6.61 4.63 -6.48
N CYS A 258 5.29 4.46 -6.52
CA CYS A 258 4.61 3.22 -6.15
C CYS A 258 3.33 3.05 -6.98
N VAL A 259 3.27 2.02 -7.81
CA VAL A 259 2.07 1.64 -8.56
C VAL A 259 1.37 0.44 -7.89
N ARG A 260 0.04 0.37 -8.02
CA ARG A 260 -0.79 -0.67 -7.38
C ARG A 260 -1.55 -1.46 -8.43
N VAL A 261 -1.04 -2.63 -8.78
CA VAL A 261 -1.58 -3.42 -9.89
C VAL A 261 -2.18 -4.73 -9.39
N GLY A 262 -3.43 -4.99 -9.74
CA GLY A 262 -4.16 -6.20 -9.39
C GLY A 262 -4.60 -6.99 -10.61
N SER A 263 -5.51 -6.45 -11.43
CA SER A 263 -6.15 -7.20 -12.53
C SER A 263 -5.18 -7.76 -13.57
N ASP A 264 -4.12 -7.03 -13.88
CA ASP A 264 -3.12 -7.46 -14.87
C ASP A 264 -2.23 -8.59 -14.35
N ILE A 265 -2.10 -8.73 -13.03
CA ILE A 265 -1.34 -9.82 -12.39
C ILE A 265 -2.26 -10.99 -12.06
N MET A 266 -3.34 -10.72 -11.35
CA MET A 266 -4.21 -11.76 -10.80
C MET A 266 -5.19 -12.33 -11.83
N GLY A 267 -5.49 -11.58 -12.90
CA GLY A 267 -6.46 -11.94 -13.91
C GLY A 267 -7.90 -11.58 -13.52
N LYS A 268 -8.86 -12.26 -14.16
CA LYS A 268 -10.29 -12.03 -13.90
C LYS A 268 -10.65 -12.44 -12.48
N ARG A 269 -11.48 -11.59 -11.83
CA ARG A 269 -12.02 -11.87 -10.51
C ARG A 269 -12.74 -13.22 -10.51
N PRO A 270 -12.50 -14.11 -9.53
CA PRO A 270 -13.30 -15.31 -9.36
C PRO A 270 -14.79 -14.97 -9.23
N ALA A 271 -15.67 -15.78 -9.85
CA ALA A 271 -17.10 -15.65 -9.58
C ALA A 271 -17.36 -15.99 -8.12
N LEU A 272 -18.12 -15.12 -7.43
CA LEU A 272 -18.53 -15.32 -6.05
C LEU A 272 -19.56 -16.45 -5.97
#